data_d331d480eeb48db5b1ac308f94309483
#
_entry.id   d331d480eeb48db5b1ac308f94309483
#
_cell.length_a   1.000
_cell.length_b   1.000
_cell.length_c   1.000
_cell.angle_alpha   90.00
_cell.angle_beta   90.00
_cell.angle_gamma   90.00
#
_symmetry.space_group_name_H-M   'P 1'
#
loop_
_entity.id
_entity.type
_entity.pdbx_description
1 polymer ?
#
loop_
_entity_poly.entity_id
_entity_poly.type
_entity_poly.pdbx_seq_one_letter_code
_entity_poly.pdbx_strand_id
1 'polypeptide(L)'
;KRTICGPITHVPDGNFLAGPAPGLKNFWMFCGTSFGIAQGGGAGKYMAQWMVHGDADINMLEFDCRRYLGWADKDYAWKRSVDEYQRQYATPYPGEEINVAREIKTTPIYKKLKEHGAQYIDSYGWERPKWFADKGIKEKYSYKRSNEFDYVKKECEAVQNNVGLLDLSTFAKYEIKGKDSEIYLDRLCANSVPKKEGNIVLAHTLNKIGRIQSELTITRLANNSFYVL
;
A
#
# COMPACT_ATOMS: atom_id res chain seq x y z
N LYS A 1 17.13 28.42 32.42
CA LYS A 1 16.69 27.63 31.25
C LYS A 1 15.16 27.72 31.16
N ARG A 2 14.63 28.02 29.99
CA ARG A 2 13.18 28.07 29.74
C ARG A 2 12.75 26.76 29.06
N THR A 3 11.77 26.08 29.60
CA THR A 3 11.14 24.92 28.98
C THR A 3 9.97 25.41 28.16
N ILE A 4 9.87 24.96 26.88
CA ILE A 4 8.75 25.22 25.99
C ILE A 4 8.06 23.88 25.76
N CYS A 5 6.75 23.85 25.92
CA CYS A 5 5.90 22.70 25.61
C CYS A 5 4.88 23.14 24.56
N GLY A 6 4.69 22.32 23.53
CA GLY A 6 3.74 22.59 22.47
C GLY A 6 3.32 21.29 21.74
N PRO A 7 2.18 21.30 21.02
CA PRO A 7 1.75 20.15 20.25
C PRO A 7 2.68 19.92 19.05
N ILE A 8 2.96 18.65 18.77
CA ILE A 8 3.65 18.21 17.57
C ILE A 8 2.66 17.40 16.73
N THR A 9 2.62 17.66 15.43
CA THR A 9 1.76 16.92 14.51
C THR A 9 2.43 15.63 14.06
N HIS A 10 1.76 14.52 14.27
CA HIS A 10 2.17 13.21 13.78
C HIS A 10 1.08 12.59 12.92
N VAL A 11 1.52 11.78 11.96
CA VAL A 11 0.65 11.03 11.03
C VAL A 11 0.83 9.54 11.30
N PRO A 12 -0.20 8.71 11.11
CA PRO A 12 -0.18 7.29 11.46
C PRO A 12 0.95 6.44 10.88
N ASP A 13 1.57 6.86 9.78
CA ASP A 13 2.67 6.19 9.09
C ASP A 13 4.00 6.98 9.13
N GLY A 14 4.04 8.09 9.86
CA GLY A 14 5.23 8.95 9.94
C GLY A 14 5.47 9.85 8.72
N ASN A 15 4.76 9.64 7.61
CA ASN A 15 4.86 10.45 6.40
C ASN A 15 3.89 11.63 6.47
N PHE A 16 4.34 12.83 6.14
CA PHE A 16 3.46 14.00 6.11
C PHE A 16 2.31 13.85 5.10
N LEU A 17 1.28 14.67 5.25
CA LEU A 17 0.13 14.73 4.34
C LEU A 17 0.34 15.84 3.33
N ALA A 18 0.36 15.51 2.05
CA ALA A 18 0.44 16.46 0.95
C ALA A 18 -0.53 16.10 -0.17
N GLY A 19 -1.04 17.11 -0.87
CA GLY A 19 -1.86 16.88 -2.05
C GLY A 19 -3.24 17.52 -2.00
N PRO A 20 -4.09 17.25 -3.02
CA PRO A 20 -5.42 17.80 -3.09
C PRO A 20 -6.32 17.24 -1.99
N ALA A 21 -7.04 18.10 -1.31
CA ALA A 21 -7.99 17.69 -0.28
C ALA A 21 -9.17 16.93 -0.90
N PRO A 22 -9.57 15.79 -0.32
CA PRO A 22 -10.71 15.03 -0.82
C PRO A 22 -12.00 15.86 -0.87
N GLY A 23 -12.70 15.81 -1.99
CA GLY A 23 -13.99 16.49 -2.17
C GLY A 23 -13.96 18.01 -2.32
N LEU A 24 -12.77 18.63 -2.28
CA LEU A 24 -12.62 20.08 -2.43
C LEU A 24 -11.80 20.42 -3.68
N LYS A 25 -12.36 21.28 -4.51
CA LYS A 25 -11.67 21.79 -5.70
C LYS A 25 -10.71 22.92 -5.32
N ASN A 26 -9.48 22.87 -5.84
CA ASN A 26 -8.44 23.88 -5.63
C ASN A 26 -8.02 24.09 -4.17
N PHE A 27 -8.31 23.14 -3.30
CA PHE A 27 -7.82 23.14 -1.92
C PHE A 27 -6.74 22.07 -1.76
N TRP A 28 -5.57 22.50 -1.32
CA TRP A 28 -4.41 21.65 -1.14
C TRP A 28 -3.99 21.58 0.32
N MET A 29 -3.61 20.40 0.75
CA MET A 29 -3.17 20.14 2.13
C MET A 29 -1.66 19.93 2.16
N PHE A 30 -1.03 20.50 3.19
CA PHE A 30 0.35 20.23 3.54
C PHE A 30 0.48 20.30 5.05
N CYS A 31 0.50 19.16 5.73
CA CYS A 31 0.52 19.09 7.18
C CYS A 31 1.12 17.77 7.70
N GLY A 32 1.30 17.67 9.02
CA GLY A 32 1.82 16.45 9.64
C GLY A 32 3.33 16.26 9.51
N THR A 33 4.07 17.31 9.22
CA THR A 33 5.54 17.29 9.11
C THR A 33 6.19 17.37 10.49
N SER A 34 6.45 16.26 11.16
CA SER A 34 7.16 16.26 12.44
C SER A 34 8.59 16.80 12.30
N PHE A 35 9.25 16.56 11.18
CA PHE A 35 10.56 17.11 10.80
C PHE A 35 10.44 18.29 9.83
N GLY A 36 9.59 19.27 10.15
CA GLY A 36 9.20 20.34 9.25
C GLY A 36 10.34 21.06 8.52
N ILE A 37 11.38 21.47 9.23
CA ILE A 37 12.53 22.18 8.65
C ILE A 37 13.32 21.25 7.71
N ALA A 38 13.56 20.01 8.08
CA ALA A 38 14.34 19.06 7.29
C ALA A 38 13.60 18.65 6.00
N GLN A 39 12.28 18.49 6.05
CA GLN A 39 11.45 18.02 4.94
C GLN A 39 10.86 19.15 4.08
N GLY A 40 10.71 20.36 4.66
CA GLY A 40 9.92 21.43 4.06
C GLY A 40 10.39 21.88 2.68
N GLY A 41 11.71 21.96 2.44
CA GLY A 41 12.25 22.37 1.14
C GLY A 41 11.93 21.38 0.02
N GLY A 42 12.19 20.09 0.23
CA GLY A 42 11.89 19.02 -0.74
C GLY A 42 10.38 18.85 -0.95
N ALA A 43 9.63 18.79 0.12
CA ALA A 43 8.18 18.65 0.08
C ALA A 43 7.51 19.83 -0.66
N GLY A 44 7.95 21.06 -0.38
CA GLY A 44 7.46 22.26 -1.08
C GLY A 44 7.73 22.23 -2.58
N LYS A 45 8.93 21.80 -3.00
CA LYS A 45 9.27 21.64 -4.41
C LYS A 45 8.31 20.69 -5.13
N TYR A 46 8.13 19.48 -4.61
CA TYR A 46 7.31 18.48 -5.26
C TYR A 46 5.81 18.78 -5.18
N MET A 47 5.37 19.43 -4.10
CA MET A 47 4.01 19.95 -4.01
C MET A 47 3.74 21.02 -5.07
N ALA A 48 4.67 21.96 -5.27
CA ALA A 48 4.55 22.98 -6.30
C ALA A 48 4.51 22.38 -7.72
N GLN A 49 5.36 21.39 -8.01
CA GLN A 49 5.30 20.64 -9.27
C GLN A 49 3.93 19.98 -9.48
N TRP A 50 3.41 19.32 -8.45
CA TRP A 50 2.11 18.65 -8.52
C TRP A 50 0.97 19.67 -8.78
N MET A 51 0.99 20.81 -8.08
CA MET A 51 0.00 21.85 -8.28
C MET A 51 0.04 22.48 -9.68
N VAL A 52 1.22 22.73 -10.22
CA VAL A 52 1.41 23.43 -11.50
C VAL A 52 1.28 22.50 -12.70
N HIS A 53 1.83 21.30 -12.59
CA HIS A 53 1.93 20.38 -13.74
C HIS A 53 0.95 19.19 -13.66
N GLY A 54 0.24 19.05 -12.52
CA GLY A 54 -0.67 17.94 -12.26
C GLY A 54 0.02 16.65 -11.83
N ASP A 55 1.37 16.64 -11.77
CA ASP A 55 2.20 15.54 -11.29
C ASP A 55 3.55 16.08 -10.81
N ALA A 56 4.24 15.31 -9.96
CA ALA A 56 5.58 15.62 -9.48
C ALA A 56 6.63 14.71 -10.10
N ASP A 57 7.90 15.13 -10.07
CA ASP A 57 9.02 14.32 -10.56
C ASP A 57 9.29 13.05 -9.73
N ILE A 58 8.66 12.92 -8.59
CA ILE A 58 8.70 11.72 -7.73
C ILE A 58 7.28 11.19 -7.50
N ASN A 59 7.19 9.93 -7.09
CA ASN A 59 5.92 9.36 -6.68
C ASN A 59 5.46 10.01 -5.36
N MET A 60 4.33 10.72 -5.39
CA MET A 60 3.73 11.39 -4.23
C MET A 60 2.67 10.53 -3.52
N LEU A 61 2.46 9.29 -3.93
CA LEU A 61 1.39 8.43 -3.39
C LEU A 61 1.51 8.21 -1.88
N GLU A 62 2.73 8.04 -1.39
CA GLU A 62 2.99 7.86 0.05
C GLU A 62 2.72 9.10 0.89
N PHE A 63 2.64 10.27 0.26
CA PHE A 63 2.34 11.54 0.92
C PHE A 63 0.91 11.99 0.67
N ASP A 64 0.22 11.40 -0.31
CA ASP A 64 -1.14 11.76 -0.69
C ASP A 64 -2.10 11.57 0.50
N CYS A 65 -2.75 12.67 0.92
CA CYS A 65 -3.71 12.64 2.03
C CYS A 65 -4.89 11.68 1.78
N ARG A 66 -5.19 11.37 0.51
CA ARG A 66 -6.23 10.42 0.12
C ARG A 66 -5.94 8.97 0.51
N ARG A 67 -4.68 8.63 0.87
CA ARG A 67 -4.32 7.28 1.33
C ARG A 67 -5.08 6.81 2.58
N TYR A 68 -5.63 7.75 3.34
CA TYR A 68 -6.45 7.46 4.53
C TYR A 68 -7.96 7.55 4.27
N LEU A 69 -8.37 7.94 3.06
CA LEU A 69 -9.76 8.22 2.77
C LEU A 69 -10.65 6.98 2.86
N GLY A 70 -11.74 7.12 3.64
CA GLY A 70 -12.82 6.13 3.71
C GLY A 70 -12.55 4.93 4.63
N TRP A 71 -11.36 4.82 5.25
CA TRP A 71 -11.05 3.68 6.12
C TRP A 71 -10.39 4.04 7.45
N ALA A 72 -9.59 5.09 7.51
CA ALA A 72 -8.92 5.53 8.73
C ALA A 72 -9.84 6.47 9.52
N ASP A 73 -10.25 6.02 10.69
CA ASP A 73 -11.03 6.82 11.61
C ASP A 73 -10.13 7.58 12.62
N LYS A 74 -10.78 8.34 13.51
CA LYS A 74 -10.10 9.11 14.54
C LYS A 74 -9.35 8.22 15.54
N ASP A 75 -9.88 7.06 15.87
CA ASP A 75 -9.28 6.12 16.83
C ASP A 75 -8.02 5.48 16.24
N TYR A 76 -8.09 5.06 14.98
CA TYR A 76 -6.91 4.60 14.23
C TYR A 76 -5.83 5.68 14.18
N ALA A 77 -6.20 6.89 13.74
CA ALA A 77 -5.25 7.99 13.59
C ALA A 77 -4.56 8.33 14.92
N TRP A 78 -5.32 8.40 16.00
CA TRP A 78 -4.80 8.65 17.33
C TRP A 78 -3.81 7.57 17.79
N LYS A 79 -4.22 6.32 17.79
CA LYS A 79 -3.39 5.21 18.28
C LYS A 79 -2.10 5.04 17.49
N ARG A 80 -2.19 5.11 16.17
CA ARG A 80 -1.02 4.99 15.28
C ARG A 80 -0.06 6.16 15.42
N SER A 81 -0.56 7.39 15.48
CA SER A 81 0.30 8.57 15.63
C SER A 81 1.03 8.59 16.98
N VAL A 82 0.42 8.09 18.04
CA VAL A 82 1.08 7.94 19.34
C VAL A 82 2.18 6.89 19.29
N ASP A 83 1.91 5.73 18.70
CA ASP A 83 2.89 4.66 18.53
C ASP A 83 4.07 5.12 17.65
N GLU A 84 3.76 5.80 16.54
CA GLU A 84 4.76 6.35 15.61
C GLU A 84 5.69 7.35 16.36
N TYR A 85 5.12 8.25 17.14
CA TYR A 85 5.91 9.20 17.93
C TYR A 85 6.83 8.50 18.95
N GLN A 86 6.32 7.46 19.60
CA GLN A 86 7.11 6.70 20.59
C GLN A 86 8.30 5.99 19.96
N ARG A 87 8.16 5.56 18.69
CA ARG A 87 9.17 4.80 17.94
C ARG A 87 9.98 5.64 16.96
N GLN A 88 9.74 6.94 16.88
CA GLN A 88 10.35 7.84 15.90
C GLN A 88 11.89 7.75 15.81
N TYR A 89 12.56 7.47 16.92
CA TYR A 89 14.01 7.32 16.98
C TYR A 89 14.46 5.87 17.26
N ALA A 90 13.53 4.94 17.27
CA ALA A 90 13.88 3.52 17.42
C ALA A 90 14.50 2.98 16.13
N THR A 91 15.35 1.97 16.27
CA THR A 91 15.84 1.20 15.11
C THR A 91 15.00 -0.08 15.01
N PRO A 92 14.02 -0.15 14.11
CA PRO A 92 13.18 -1.33 13.98
C PRO A 92 13.98 -2.50 13.41
N TYR A 93 13.55 -3.71 13.72
CA TYR A 93 14.03 -4.90 13.03
C TYR A 93 13.51 -4.93 11.58
N PRO A 94 14.24 -5.56 10.65
CA PRO A 94 13.71 -5.80 9.30
C PRO A 94 12.37 -6.54 9.36
N GLY A 95 11.35 -6.01 8.69
CA GLY A 95 10.01 -6.59 8.65
C GLY A 95 9.23 -6.51 9.96
N GLU A 96 9.66 -5.67 10.91
CA GLU A 96 8.93 -5.43 12.15
C GLU A 96 7.61 -4.74 11.87
N GLU A 97 6.52 -5.33 12.40
CA GLU A 97 5.16 -4.84 12.20
C GLU A 97 4.67 -4.00 13.38
N ILE A 98 3.89 -2.98 13.05
CA ILE A 98 3.16 -2.19 14.04
C ILE A 98 1.98 -3.03 14.56
N ASN A 99 1.89 -3.19 15.89
CA ASN A 99 0.85 -4.01 16.53
C ASN A 99 -0.31 -3.19 17.11
N VAL A 100 -0.37 -1.91 16.78
CA VAL A 100 -1.40 -0.97 17.28
C VAL A 100 -2.42 -0.70 16.19
N ALA A 101 -3.70 -0.61 16.55
CA ALA A 101 -4.82 -0.34 15.63
C ALA A 101 -4.81 -1.27 14.40
N ARG A 102 -4.74 -2.57 14.66
CA ARG A 102 -4.79 -3.65 13.66
C ARG A 102 -6.23 -4.06 13.34
N GLU A 103 -6.38 -4.90 12.34
CA GLU A 103 -7.65 -5.50 11.92
C GLU A 103 -8.69 -4.46 11.42
N ILE A 104 -8.24 -3.35 10.85
CA ILE A 104 -9.12 -2.31 10.30
C ILE A 104 -9.81 -2.80 9.03
N LYS A 105 -9.05 -3.40 8.12
CA LYS A 105 -9.58 -4.02 6.90
C LYS A 105 -9.12 -5.47 6.84
N THR A 106 -10.07 -6.39 6.72
CA THR A 106 -9.80 -7.82 6.67
C THR A 106 -10.42 -8.44 5.41
N THR A 107 -9.78 -9.48 4.87
CA THR A 107 -10.32 -10.23 3.74
C THR A 107 -11.46 -11.16 4.19
N PRO A 108 -12.33 -11.62 3.29
CA PRO A 108 -13.41 -12.54 3.63
C PRO A 108 -12.96 -13.84 4.30
N ILE A 109 -11.73 -14.28 4.00
CA ILE A 109 -11.15 -15.51 4.55
C ILE A 109 -10.18 -15.26 5.72
N TYR A 110 -10.03 -14.01 6.18
CA TYR A 110 -9.13 -13.62 7.26
C TYR A 110 -9.18 -14.55 8.49
N LYS A 111 -10.39 -14.81 9.00
CA LYS A 111 -10.56 -15.65 10.20
C LYS A 111 -10.06 -17.08 9.99
N LYS A 112 -10.34 -17.67 8.82
CA LYS A 112 -9.86 -19.01 8.47
C LYS A 112 -8.33 -19.04 8.38
N LEU A 113 -7.72 -18.06 7.73
CA LEU A 113 -6.27 -17.98 7.64
C LEU A 113 -5.64 -17.79 9.02
N LYS A 114 -6.25 -16.99 9.90
CA LYS A 114 -5.80 -16.80 11.29
C LYS A 114 -5.86 -18.11 12.09
N GLU A 115 -6.91 -18.91 11.93
CA GLU A 115 -7.04 -20.24 12.52
C GLU A 115 -5.96 -21.22 12.04
N HIS A 116 -5.49 -21.06 10.79
CA HIS A 116 -4.37 -21.80 10.20
C HIS A 116 -2.98 -21.23 10.54
N GLY A 117 -2.91 -20.25 11.45
CA GLY A 117 -1.64 -19.72 11.94
C GLY A 117 -1.05 -18.56 11.14
N ALA A 118 -1.84 -17.92 10.25
CA ALA A 118 -1.37 -16.77 9.50
C ALA A 118 -0.84 -15.67 10.42
N GLN A 119 0.36 -15.20 10.13
CA GLN A 119 0.95 -13.96 10.64
C GLN A 119 0.70 -12.88 9.59
N TYR A 120 0.43 -11.64 10.02
CA TYR A 120 -0.08 -10.61 9.13
C TYR A 120 0.83 -9.40 9.06
N ILE A 121 0.91 -8.82 7.85
CA ILE A 121 1.47 -7.49 7.58
C ILE A 121 0.33 -6.49 7.40
N ASP A 122 0.50 -5.28 7.93
CA ASP A 122 -0.39 -4.15 7.64
C ASP A 122 0.00 -3.48 6.31
N SER A 123 -0.95 -3.40 5.40
CA SER A 123 -0.79 -2.69 4.14
C SER A 123 -1.96 -1.73 3.94
N TYR A 124 -1.77 -0.45 4.27
CA TYR A 124 -2.81 0.59 4.22
C TYR A 124 -4.12 0.17 4.92
N GLY A 125 -3.96 -0.38 6.14
CA GLY A 125 -5.04 -0.89 6.97
C GLY A 125 -5.54 -2.30 6.62
N TRP A 126 -5.08 -2.90 5.52
CA TRP A 126 -5.38 -4.28 5.19
C TRP A 126 -4.50 -5.27 5.93
N GLU A 127 -5.10 -6.26 6.57
CA GLU A 127 -4.40 -7.43 7.08
C GLU A 127 -4.09 -8.39 5.92
N ARG A 128 -2.82 -8.47 5.52
CA ARG A 128 -2.35 -9.40 4.48
C ARG A 128 -1.55 -10.52 5.10
N PRO A 129 -1.83 -11.81 4.77
CA PRO A 129 -1.00 -12.91 5.25
C PRO A 129 0.45 -12.75 4.81
N LYS A 130 1.38 -12.87 5.75
CA LYS A 130 2.82 -12.76 5.52
C LYS A 130 3.46 -14.14 5.45
N TRP A 131 3.16 -14.99 6.42
CA TRP A 131 3.59 -16.39 6.54
C TRP A 131 2.69 -17.14 7.51
N PHE A 132 2.82 -18.47 7.59
CA PHE A 132 1.99 -19.32 8.45
C PHE A 132 2.85 -20.02 9.50
N ALA A 133 2.49 -19.84 10.78
CA ALA A 133 3.15 -20.40 11.93
C ALA A 133 2.41 -21.62 12.49
N ASP A 134 3.11 -22.51 13.15
CA ASP A 134 2.50 -23.52 14.00
C ASP A 134 1.77 -22.85 15.19
N LYS A 135 0.77 -23.52 15.74
CA LYS A 135 -0.05 -23.01 16.84
C LYS A 135 0.80 -22.53 18.02
N GLY A 136 0.58 -21.32 18.44
CA GLY A 136 1.27 -20.70 19.59
C GLY A 136 2.63 -20.08 19.28
N ILE A 137 3.12 -20.22 18.06
CA ILE A 137 4.36 -19.54 17.63
C ILE A 137 4.03 -18.09 17.27
N LYS A 138 4.83 -17.18 17.83
CA LYS A 138 4.80 -15.76 17.51
C LYS A 138 6.00 -15.38 16.68
N GLU A 139 5.85 -14.33 15.89
CA GLU A 139 6.95 -13.73 15.15
C GLU A 139 8.06 -13.26 16.10
N LYS A 140 9.32 -13.60 15.75
CA LYS A 140 10.54 -13.12 16.41
C LYS A 140 11.40 -12.42 15.39
N TYR A 141 11.52 -11.13 15.56
CA TYR A 141 12.36 -10.30 14.69
C TYR A 141 13.84 -10.47 15.00
N SER A 142 14.67 -10.29 13.99
CA SER A 142 16.14 -10.40 14.12
C SER A 142 16.82 -9.59 13.01
N TYR A 143 17.98 -9.01 13.32
CA TYR A 143 18.89 -8.43 12.30
C TYR A 143 19.61 -9.50 11.46
N LYS A 144 19.46 -10.76 11.80
CA LYS A 144 19.89 -11.91 11.00
C LYS A 144 18.67 -12.55 10.34
N ARG A 145 18.46 -13.84 10.50
CA ARG A 145 17.24 -14.54 10.08
C ARG A 145 16.22 -14.53 11.21
N SER A 146 15.03 -14.08 10.92
CA SER A 146 13.87 -14.21 11.79
C SER A 146 13.34 -15.65 11.77
N ASN A 147 12.49 -16.01 12.73
CA ASN A 147 11.95 -17.37 12.84
C ASN A 147 10.97 -17.73 11.71
N GLU A 148 10.51 -16.77 10.94
CA GLU A 148 9.67 -17.02 9.75
C GLU A 148 10.39 -17.82 8.66
N PHE A 149 11.73 -17.75 8.60
CA PHE A 149 12.52 -18.31 7.52
C PHE A 149 12.24 -19.80 7.28
N ASP A 150 12.20 -20.61 8.34
CA ASP A 150 11.98 -22.05 8.21
C ASP A 150 10.53 -22.39 7.82
N TYR A 151 9.57 -21.54 8.20
CA TYR A 151 8.17 -21.68 7.79
C TYR A 151 7.98 -21.30 6.33
N VAL A 152 8.52 -20.15 5.91
CA VAL A 152 8.48 -19.72 4.50
C VAL A 152 9.20 -20.72 3.60
N LYS A 153 10.31 -21.33 4.04
CA LYS A 153 10.97 -22.42 3.31
C LYS A 153 10.01 -23.57 3.04
N LYS A 154 9.27 -24.04 4.06
CA LYS A 154 8.27 -25.11 3.90
C LYS A 154 7.14 -24.72 2.93
N GLU A 155 6.67 -23.47 2.98
CA GLU A 155 5.68 -22.97 2.06
C GLU A 155 6.20 -22.97 0.61
N CYS A 156 7.42 -22.50 0.37
CA CYS A 156 8.06 -22.57 -0.94
C CYS A 156 8.21 -24.01 -1.46
N GLU A 157 8.64 -24.94 -0.61
CA GLU A 157 8.75 -26.35 -0.95
C GLU A 157 7.38 -26.97 -1.28
N ALA A 158 6.33 -26.59 -0.56
CA ALA A 158 4.97 -27.03 -0.83
C ALA A 158 4.45 -26.53 -2.18
N VAL A 159 4.69 -25.26 -2.52
CA VAL A 159 4.32 -24.71 -3.82
C VAL A 159 5.08 -25.36 -4.97
N GLN A 160 6.38 -25.65 -4.78
CA GLN A 160 7.18 -26.29 -5.81
C GLN A 160 6.80 -27.75 -6.09
N ASN A 161 6.48 -28.51 -5.05
CA ASN A 161 6.28 -29.96 -5.14
C ASN A 161 4.81 -30.39 -5.12
N ASN A 162 3.90 -29.49 -4.72
CA ASN A 162 2.49 -29.77 -4.56
C ASN A 162 1.64 -28.59 -5.08
N VAL A 163 0.79 -28.03 -4.21
CA VAL A 163 -0.11 -26.91 -4.55
C VAL A 163 -0.09 -25.86 -3.43
N GLY A 164 -0.17 -24.59 -3.80
CA GLY A 164 -0.32 -23.47 -2.88
C GLY A 164 -1.60 -22.70 -3.12
N LEU A 165 -2.13 -22.10 -2.07
CA LEU A 165 -3.26 -21.16 -2.11
C LEU A 165 -2.80 -19.79 -1.61
N LEU A 166 -3.01 -18.75 -2.41
CA LEU A 166 -2.66 -17.38 -2.09
C LEU A 166 -3.90 -16.49 -2.03
N ASP A 167 -4.07 -15.75 -0.93
CA ASP A 167 -5.15 -14.76 -0.80
C ASP A 167 -4.76 -13.43 -1.48
N LEU A 168 -5.34 -13.17 -2.64
CA LEU A 168 -5.20 -11.93 -3.41
C LEU A 168 -6.41 -10.99 -3.25
N SER A 169 -7.24 -11.19 -2.23
CA SER A 169 -8.48 -10.41 -2.04
C SER A 169 -8.22 -8.91 -1.81
N THR A 170 -7.03 -8.53 -1.36
CA THR A 170 -6.67 -7.12 -1.11
C THR A 170 -6.29 -6.33 -2.36
N PHE A 171 -6.05 -6.98 -3.49
CA PHE A 171 -5.81 -6.30 -4.76
C PHE A 171 -7.11 -5.69 -5.29
N ALA A 172 -7.02 -4.53 -5.92
CA ALA A 172 -8.15 -3.94 -6.63
C ALA A 172 -8.49 -4.78 -7.87
N LYS A 173 -9.78 -4.91 -8.17
CA LYS A 173 -10.29 -5.71 -9.27
C LYS A 173 -11.28 -4.89 -10.08
N TYR A 174 -11.06 -4.85 -11.38
CA TYR A 174 -11.91 -4.11 -12.31
C TYR A 174 -12.37 -5.01 -13.46
N GLU A 175 -13.60 -4.86 -13.83
CA GLU A 175 -14.14 -5.40 -15.07
C GLU A 175 -14.38 -4.25 -16.06
N ILE A 176 -13.67 -4.28 -17.20
CA ILE A 176 -13.74 -3.25 -18.23
C ILE A 176 -14.45 -3.84 -19.44
N LYS A 177 -15.65 -3.32 -19.74
CA LYS A 177 -16.52 -3.82 -20.79
C LYS A 177 -16.95 -2.73 -21.75
N GLY A 178 -17.19 -3.10 -22.98
CA GLY A 178 -17.76 -2.25 -24.02
C GLY A 178 -16.94 -2.25 -25.31
N LYS A 179 -17.54 -1.77 -26.39
CA LYS A 179 -16.94 -1.79 -27.74
C LYS A 179 -15.56 -1.13 -27.82
N ASP A 180 -15.29 -0.15 -26.96
CA ASP A 180 -14.04 0.60 -26.96
C ASP A 180 -13.06 0.13 -25.85
N SER A 181 -13.37 -0.96 -25.13
CA SER A 181 -12.58 -1.43 -23.98
C SER A 181 -11.14 -1.79 -24.34
N GLU A 182 -10.91 -2.41 -25.50
CA GLU A 182 -9.57 -2.74 -25.97
C GLU A 182 -8.78 -1.47 -26.31
N ILE A 183 -9.38 -0.54 -27.03
CA ILE A 183 -8.73 0.74 -27.42
C ILE A 183 -8.41 1.56 -26.16
N TYR A 184 -9.32 1.56 -25.18
CA TYR A 184 -9.09 2.25 -23.91
C TYR A 184 -7.89 1.68 -23.15
N LEU A 185 -7.83 0.36 -23.00
CA LEU A 185 -6.73 -0.31 -22.31
C LEU A 185 -5.39 -0.17 -23.06
N ASP A 186 -5.40 -0.28 -24.40
CA ASP A 186 -4.23 -0.12 -25.23
C ASP A 186 -3.65 1.31 -25.16
N ARG A 187 -4.53 2.32 -24.99
CA ARG A 187 -4.12 3.71 -24.76
C ARG A 187 -3.62 3.95 -23.33
N LEU A 188 -4.20 3.27 -22.33
CA LEU A 188 -3.87 3.45 -20.93
C LEU A 188 -2.51 2.83 -20.58
N CYS A 189 -2.20 1.68 -21.19
CA CYS A 189 -1.06 0.86 -20.82
C CYS A 189 0.12 1.05 -21.79
N ALA A 190 1.32 0.96 -21.26
CA ALA A 190 2.55 0.98 -22.06
C ALA A 190 2.85 -0.37 -22.74
N ASN A 191 2.05 -1.39 -22.50
CA ASN A 191 2.17 -2.72 -23.09
C ASN A 191 0.93 -3.08 -23.90
N SER A 192 1.07 -3.94 -24.89
CA SER A 192 -0.07 -4.43 -25.70
C SER A 192 -1.05 -5.24 -24.85
N VAL A 193 -2.32 -4.99 -25.02
CA VAL A 193 -3.37 -5.78 -24.37
C VAL A 193 -3.47 -7.20 -24.94
N PRO A 194 -3.96 -8.19 -24.18
CA PRO A 194 -4.07 -9.56 -24.66
C PRO A 194 -5.05 -9.66 -25.84
N LYS A 195 -4.66 -10.36 -26.90
CA LYS A 195 -5.46 -10.48 -28.14
C LYS A 195 -6.41 -11.69 -28.15
N LYS A 196 -6.10 -12.75 -27.44
CA LYS A 196 -6.90 -13.98 -27.38
C LYS A 196 -7.61 -14.09 -26.03
N GLU A 197 -8.83 -14.60 -26.04
CA GLU A 197 -9.57 -14.95 -24.82
C GLU A 197 -8.78 -15.92 -23.95
N GLY A 198 -8.79 -15.71 -22.65
CA GLY A 198 -8.01 -16.45 -21.65
C GLY A 198 -6.56 -16.01 -21.52
N ASN A 199 -6.01 -15.21 -22.43
CA ASN A 199 -4.64 -14.71 -22.31
C ASN A 199 -4.55 -13.60 -21.27
N ILE A 200 -3.42 -13.60 -20.56
CA ILE A 200 -3.06 -12.61 -19.54
C ILE A 200 -1.78 -11.91 -19.96
N VAL A 201 -1.70 -10.61 -19.73
CA VAL A 201 -0.47 -9.81 -19.86
C VAL A 201 -0.23 -8.99 -18.62
N LEU A 202 1.04 -8.81 -18.27
CA LEU A 202 1.49 -7.82 -17.30
C LEU A 202 1.68 -6.49 -18.03
N ALA A 203 1.06 -5.43 -17.55
CA ALA A 203 1.10 -4.12 -18.16
C ALA A 203 1.34 -3.02 -17.13
N HIS A 204 1.90 -1.90 -17.57
CA HIS A 204 2.17 -0.74 -16.73
C HIS A 204 1.40 0.47 -17.24
N THR A 205 0.86 1.26 -16.34
CA THR A 205 0.43 2.62 -16.66
C THR A 205 1.57 3.59 -16.39
N LEU A 206 1.69 4.61 -17.22
CA LEU A 206 2.74 5.60 -17.11
C LEU A 206 2.16 7.00 -16.90
N ASN A 207 2.91 7.84 -16.19
CA ASN A 207 2.63 9.26 -16.15
C ASN A 207 3.14 9.99 -17.41
N LYS A 208 2.89 11.30 -17.51
CA LYS A 208 3.26 12.12 -18.67
C LYS A 208 4.76 12.18 -18.97
N ILE A 209 5.60 11.88 -17.98
CA ILE A 209 7.06 11.85 -18.12
C ILE A 209 7.63 10.42 -18.25
N GLY A 210 6.75 9.42 -18.47
CA GLY A 210 7.16 8.05 -18.75
C GLY A 210 7.51 7.21 -17.52
N ARG A 211 7.15 7.63 -16.31
CA ARG A 211 7.37 6.85 -15.08
C ARG A 211 6.18 5.95 -14.78
N ILE A 212 6.45 4.79 -14.21
CA ILE A 212 5.42 3.82 -13.83
C ILE A 212 4.54 4.41 -12.72
N GLN A 213 3.23 4.43 -12.94
CA GLN A 213 2.21 4.79 -11.96
C GLN A 213 1.59 3.58 -11.29
N SER A 214 1.30 2.53 -12.08
CA SER A 214 0.79 1.27 -11.57
C SER A 214 1.19 0.10 -12.44
N GLU A 215 1.19 -1.09 -11.87
CA GLU A 215 1.35 -2.36 -12.54
C GLU A 215 0.02 -3.10 -12.51
N LEU A 216 -0.38 -3.67 -13.62
CA LEU A 216 -1.67 -4.32 -13.82
C LEU A 216 -1.48 -5.67 -14.47
N THR A 217 -2.28 -6.65 -14.09
CA THR A 217 -2.51 -7.84 -14.92
C THR A 217 -3.82 -7.68 -15.67
N ILE A 218 -3.82 -7.89 -16.98
CA ILE A 218 -4.98 -7.74 -17.83
C ILE A 218 -5.30 -9.10 -18.44
N THR A 219 -6.48 -9.62 -18.14
CA THR A 219 -7.00 -10.87 -18.74
C THR A 219 -8.12 -10.53 -19.72
N ARG A 220 -8.04 -11.03 -20.96
CA ARG A 220 -9.17 -10.95 -21.88
C ARG A 220 -10.17 -12.04 -21.55
N LEU A 221 -11.38 -11.68 -21.12
CA LEU A 221 -12.48 -12.62 -20.84
C LEU A 221 -13.30 -12.93 -22.08
N ALA A 222 -13.52 -11.93 -22.94
CA ALA A 222 -14.25 -12.04 -24.20
C ALA A 222 -13.84 -10.89 -25.13
N ASN A 223 -14.43 -10.82 -26.32
CA ASN A 223 -14.08 -9.83 -27.35
C ASN A 223 -14.00 -8.37 -26.80
N ASN A 224 -15.00 -7.94 -26.02
CA ASN A 224 -15.08 -6.60 -25.47
C ASN A 224 -15.15 -6.60 -23.93
N SER A 225 -14.47 -7.56 -23.29
CA SER A 225 -14.51 -7.72 -21.83
C SER A 225 -13.13 -8.12 -21.31
N PHE A 226 -12.64 -7.36 -20.33
CA PHE A 226 -11.35 -7.56 -19.70
C PHE A 226 -11.50 -7.55 -18.18
N TYR A 227 -10.75 -8.43 -17.53
CA TYR A 227 -10.54 -8.42 -16.09
C TYR A 227 -9.15 -7.85 -15.79
N VAL A 228 -9.10 -6.83 -14.95
CA VAL A 228 -7.88 -6.09 -14.60
C VAL A 228 -7.67 -6.17 -13.09
N LEU A 229 -6.44 -6.52 -12.70
CA LEU A 229 -6.03 -6.69 -11.31
C LEU A 229 -4.85 -5.80 -11.00
#